data_593ef143ea1b9deed883b0fe64fc01ad
#
_entry.id   593ef143ea1b9deed883b0fe64fc01ad
#
_cell.length_a   1.000
_cell.length_b   1.000
_cell.length_c   1.000
_cell.angle_alpha   90.00
_cell.angle_beta   90.00
_cell.angle_gamma   90.00
#
_symmetry.space_group_name_H-M   'P 1'
#
loop_
_entity.id
_entity.type
_entity.pdbx_description
1 polymer ?
#
loop_
_entity_poly.entity_id
_entity_poly.type
_entity_poly.pdbx_seq_one_letter_code
_entity_poly.pdbx_strand_id
1 'polypeptide(L)'
;MPERGHTRRDPKGPEAPEGHIPNTAVTDAPAVTDAPAVADVPAAPEVPDPGALRRTGLLVTLILGGLTATPPLSMDMYLPALPEVTRALHAPAATVQLTLTACLAGMALGQLVVGPMSDKWGRRRPLLVGLIVYVLATALCALAPNVELLVVFRLAQGLAGAAGIVIARAVVRDLYDGMAMARFFSTLMLISGVAPVVAPLIGGQILRATDWRGVFVLLTAVGIALTALVWTKLPETLEPAQRHGGGVGEALRAMRGLLADRVFTGYTLAGGFAFAALFAYISASPFVIQEIYGASPQTFSLLFGINSVGLVIVGQINGKILVGRVSLDKVLAVGLALIALAATALLLLSTGVFGRAGLVPVAAALFVLMSAMGLAMPNTQALALMRVRHAAGSASALLGTSSFLIGAIASPLVGIAGEHTAVPMAVVQLAAVLVAIAFFVGLCRPWQTGHTVDGKAAGS
;
A
#
# COMPACT_ATOMS: atom_id res chain seq x y z
N MET A 1 -14.24 69.45 -31.01
CA MET A 1 -14.37 69.77 -32.42
C MET A 1 -13.16 69.24 -33.16
N PRO A 2 -13.24 68.68 -34.44
CA PRO A 2 -14.40 67.99 -35.05
C PRO A 2 -14.13 66.48 -35.22
N GLU A 3 -15.16 65.65 -35.23
CA GLU A 3 -15.97 65.11 -36.33
C GLU A 3 -15.26 64.56 -37.57
N ARG A 4 -15.58 63.34 -37.87
CA ARG A 4 -16.01 62.58 -39.08
C ARG A 4 -15.39 61.17 -39.05
N GLY A 5 -16.07 60.05 -39.25
CA GLY A 5 -17.29 59.76 -39.95
C GLY A 5 -17.02 58.70 -41.00
N HIS A 6 -17.84 57.64 -41.00
CA HIS A 6 -18.08 56.61 -42.07
C HIS A 6 -16.94 55.63 -42.38
N THR A 7 -17.15 54.38 -42.67
CA THR A 7 -18.24 53.68 -43.38
C THR A 7 -18.13 52.15 -43.16
N ARG A 8 -19.26 51.52 -43.00
CA ARG A 8 -19.48 50.05 -43.24
C ARG A 8 -19.06 49.72 -44.71
N ARG A 9 -18.38 48.57 -44.86
CA ARG A 9 -18.42 47.72 -46.06
C ARG A 9 -18.39 46.26 -45.70
N ASP A 10 -19.54 45.60 -45.93
CA ASP A 10 -19.61 44.14 -46.12
C ASP A 10 -19.07 43.83 -47.54
N PRO A 11 -18.34 42.73 -47.72
CA PRO A 11 -18.22 42.09 -49.02
C PRO A 11 -19.02 40.78 -49.04
N LYS A 12 -19.96 40.73 -50.01
CA LYS A 12 -20.70 39.58 -50.51
C LYS A 12 -19.72 38.46 -50.92
N GLY A 13 -20.06 37.20 -50.50
CA GLY A 13 -19.48 36.00 -51.08
C GLY A 13 -20.11 35.63 -52.44
N PRO A 14 -19.41 34.89 -53.30
CA PRO A 14 -19.88 34.55 -54.65
C PRO A 14 -20.91 33.39 -54.62
N GLU A 15 -21.93 33.54 -55.46
CA GLU A 15 -22.99 32.56 -55.79
C GLU A 15 -22.40 31.35 -56.51
N ALA A 16 -22.88 30.15 -56.17
CA ALA A 16 -22.65 28.90 -56.88
C ALA A 16 -23.59 28.77 -58.07
N PRO A 17 -23.18 28.20 -59.23
CA PRO A 17 -24.02 28.04 -60.39
C PRO A 17 -24.95 26.83 -60.26
N GLU A 18 -26.23 27.04 -60.66
CA GLU A 18 -27.23 26.00 -60.87
C GLU A 18 -26.85 25.08 -62.01
N GLY A 19 -26.63 23.81 -61.74
CA GLY A 19 -26.43 22.74 -62.73
C GLY A 19 -27.73 21.99 -63.01
N HIS A 20 -28.23 22.16 -64.17
CA HIS A 20 -29.39 21.50 -64.76
C HIS A 20 -29.21 19.97 -64.89
N ILE A 21 -30.09 19.15 -64.27
CA ILE A 21 -30.11 17.68 -64.41
C ILE A 21 -31.15 17.32 -65.43
N PRO A 22 -30.81 16.64 -66.55
CA PRO A 22 -31.80 16.13 -67.47
C PRO A 22 -32.45 14.85 -66.99
N ASN A 23 -33.74 14.81 -67.10
CA ASN A 23 -34.63 13.70 -66.82
C ASN A 23 -34.43 12.60 -67.88
N THR A 24 -33.88 11.44 -67.54
CA THR A 24 -33.87 10.26 -68.42
C THR A 24 -34.58 9.09 -67.80
N ALA A 25 -35.51 8.61 -68.55
CA ALA A 25 -36.40 7.48 -68.55
C ALA A 25 -36.13 6.31 -67.58
N VAL A 26 -37.21 5.95 -66.89
CA VAL A 26 -37.42 4.67 -66.23
C VAL A 26 -37.34 3.52 -67.25
N THR A 27 -36.39 2.60 -67.06
CA THR A 27 -36.38 1.27 -67.69
C THR A 27 -36.37 0.21 -66.59
N ASP A 28 -37.24 -0.77 -66.79
CA ASP A 28 -37.56 -1.91 -65.94
C ASP A 28 -36.35 -2.61 -65.34
N ALA A 29 -36.31 -2.75 -64.00
CA ALA A 29 -35.41 -3.64 -63.31
C ALA A 29 -36.09 -5.00 -63.08
N PRO A 30 -35.41 -6.12 -63.33
CA PRO A 30 -35.98 -7.46 -63.09
C PRO A 30 -36.10 -7.75 -61.58
N ALA A 31 -37.15 -8.50 -61.26
CA ALA A 31 -37.44 -8.98 -59.89
C ALA A 31 -36.28 -9.80 -59.32
N VAL A 32 -35.67 -9.32 -58.22
CA VAL A 32 -34.72 -10.09 -57.40
C VAL A 32 -35.52 -10.93 -56.41
N THR A 33 -35.77 -12.18 -56.82
CA THR A 33 -36.11 -13.31 -55.93
C THR A 33 -34.81 -13.81 -55.33
N ASP A 34 -34.86 -14.05 -53.99
CA ASP A 34 -33.86 -14.61 -53.10
C ASP A 34 -33.13 -13.58 -52.22
N ALA A 35 -33.83 -13.14 -51.15
CA ALA A 35 -33.15 -12.66 -49.98
C ALA A 35 -32.55 -13.85 -49.20
N PRO A 36 -31.25 -13.87 -48.91
CA PRO A 36 -30.70 -14.90 -48.05
C PRO A 36 -31.30 -14.75 -46.64
N ALA A 37 -31.67 -15.89 -46.04
CA ALA A 37 -32.17 -15.99 -44.66
C ALA A 37 -31.34 -15.13 -43.74
N VAL A 38 -32.02 -14.26 -42.96
CA VAL A 38 -31.40 -13.49 -41.88
C VAL A 38 -30.74 -14.48 -40.94
N ALA A 39 -29.42 -14.56 -41.02
CA ALA A 39 -28.65 -15.33 -40.06
C ALA A 39 -29.01 -14.86 -38.65
N ASP A 40 -29.30 -15.82 -37.77
CA ASP A 40 -29.58 -15.57 -36.35
C ASP A 40 -28.53 -14.56 -35.79
N VAL A 41 -28.98 -13.34 -35.57
CA VAL A 41 -28.24 -12.35 -34.80
C VAL A 41 -28.18 -12.92 -33.38
N PRO A 42 -27.01 -13.26 -32.86
CA PRO A 42 -26.90 -13.77 -31.50
C PRO A 42 -27.57 -12.73 -30.59
N ALA A 43 -28.49 -13.21 -29.74
CA ALA A 43 -29.20 -12.38 -28.77
C ALA A 43 -28.20 -11.51 -28.03
N ALA A 44 -28.49 -10.19 -27.96
CA ALA A 44 -27.66 -9.27 -27.20
C ALA A 44 -27.47 -9.85 -25.78
N PRO A 45 -26.23 -9.83 -25.24
CA PRO A 45 -25.98 -10.38 -23.92
C PRO A 45 -26.94 -9.74 -22.92
N GLU A 46 -27.71 -10.59 -22.20
CA GLU A 46 -28.64 -10.15 -21.17
C GLU A 46 -27.93 -9.20 -20.22
N VAL A 47 -28.41 -7.98 -20.09
CA VAL A 47 -27.94 -7.01 -19.11
C VAL A 47 -28.17 -7.62 -17.72
N PRO A 48 -27.11 -7.93 -16.95
CA PRO A 48 -27.27 -8.56 -15.65
C PRO A 48 -28.16 -7.71 -14.75
N ASP A 49 -29.04 -8.36 -13.96
CA ASP A 49 -29.88 -7.70 -12.94
C ASP A 49 -29.04 -6.73 -12.08
N PRO A 50 -29.43 -5.44 -11.97
CA PRO A 50 -28.72 -4.46 -11.14
C PRO A 50 -28.53 -4.91 -9.67
N GLY A 51 -29.43 -5.76 -9.15
CA GLY A 51 -29.30 -6.40 -7.85
C GLY A 51 -28.20 -7.46 -7.77
N ALA A 52 -28.00 -8.24 -8.83
CA ALA A 52 -26.93 -9.22 -8.95
C ALA A 52 -25.57 -8.54 -9.07
N LEU A 53 -25.47 -7.47 -9.86
CA LEU A 53 -24.25 -6.64 -9.97
C LEU A 53 -23.86 -5.99 -8.65
N ARG A 54 -24.82 -5.50 -7.85
CA ARG A 54 -24.55 -4.97 -6.50
C ARG A 54 -24.07 -6.04 -5.52
N ARG A 55 -24.68 -7.22 -5.51
CA ARG A 55 -24.28 -8.34 -4.64
C ARG A 55 -22.90 -8.88 -5.02
N THR A 56 -22.61 -9.00 -6.30
CA THR A 56 -21.30 -9.43 -6.81
C THR A 56 -20.22 -8.40 -6.46
N GLY A 57 -20.50 -7.09 -6.60
CA GLY A 57 -19.57 -6.02 -6.25
C GLY A 57 -19.23 -5.97 -4.77
N LEU A 58 -20.23 -6.11 -3.87
CA LEU A 58 -19.99 -6.13 -2.42
C LEU A 58 -19.15 -7.36 -2.01
N LEU A 59 -19.45 -8.53 -2.55
CA LEU A 59 -18.74 -9.77 -2.24
C LEU A 59 -17.26 -9.71 -2.67
N VAL A 60 -17.02 -9.21 -3.89
CA VAL A 60 -15.66 -8.98 -4.40
C VAL A 60 -14.92 -7.97 -3.51
N THR A 61 -15.61 -6.89 -3.09
CA THR A 61 -15.03 -5.89 -2.18
C THR A 61 -14.67 -6.50 -0.83
N LEU A 62 -15.51 -7.36 -0.25
CA LEU A 62 -15.22 -8.04 1.00
C LEU A 62 -14.04 -9.01 0.88
N ILE A 63 -13.99 -9.79 -0.21
CA ILE A 63 -12.88 -10.71 -0.45
C ILE A 63 -11.56 -9.94 -0.64
N LEU A 64 -11.50 -9.00 -1.58
CA LEU A 64 -10.27 -8.27 -1.89
C LEU A 64 -9.85 -7.34 -0.75
N GLY A 65 -10.83 -6.75 -0.06
CA GLY A 65 -10.60 -5.96 1.15
C GLY A 65 -10.03 -6.80 2.29
N GLY A 66 -10.60 -7.98 2.55
CA GLY A 66 -10.10 -8.93 3.52
C GLY A 66 -8.67 -9.40 3.21
N LEU A 67 -8.41 -9.75 1.95
CA LEU A 67 -7.06 -10.11 1.48
C LEU A 67 -6.04 -8.97 1.69
N THR A 68 -6.45 -7.74 1.43
CA THR A 68 -5.58 -6.56 1.61
C THR A 68 -5.38 -6.21 3.09
N ALA A 69 -6.36 -6.50 3.96
CA ALA A 69 -6.27 -6.30 5.40
C ALA A 69 -5.44 -7.39 6.12
N THR A 70 -5.29 -8.58 5.52
CA THR A 70 -4.59 -9.72 6.16
C THR A 70 -3.18 -9.38 6.66
N PRO A 71 -2.29 -8.67 5.92
CA PRO A 71 -0.96 -8.32 6.42
C PRO A 71 -0.96 -7.37 7.62
N PRO A 72 -1.66 -6.21 7.62
CA PRO A 72 -1.72 -5.39 8.82
C PRO A 72 -2.39 -6.12 9.99
N LEU A 73 -3.42 -6.94 9.77
CA LEU A 73 -3.98 -7.77 10.83
C LEU A 73 -2.93 -8.72 11.41
N SER A 74 -2.15 -9.41 10.56
CA SER A 74 -1.10 -10.34 10.99
C SER A 74 0.04 -9.69 11.76
N MET A 75 0.34 -8.42 11.46
CA MET A 75 1.40 -7.66 12.13
C MET A 75 0.88 -6.97 13.39
N ASP A 76 -0.16 -6.17 13.26
CA ASP A 76 -0.53 -5.18 14.26
C ASP A 76 -1.40 -5.77 15.39
N MET A 77 -2.20 -6.84 15.12
CA MET A 77 -2.92 -7.55 16.20
C MET A 77 -1.97 -8.24 17.18
N TYR A 78 -0.78 -8.63 16.72
CA TYR A 78 0.22 -9.32 17.53
C TYR A 78 1.04 -8.36 18.40
N LEU A 79 1.11 -7.07 18.06
CA LEU A 79 1.96 -6.08 18.75
C LEU A 79 1.72 -6.00 20.26
N PRO A 80 0.47 -5.87 20.76
CA PRO A 80 0.23 -5.78 22.20
C PRO A 80 0.64 -7.04 22.97
N ALA A 81 0.83 -8.19 22.28
CA ALA A 81 1.23 -9.45 22.86
C ALA A 81 2.76 -9.64 22.99
N LEU A 82 3.59 -8.80 22.33
CA LEU A 82 5.04 -9.00 22.27
C LEU A 82 5.71 -9.15 23.65
N PRO A 83 5.40 -8.30 24.67
CA PRO A 83 5.97 -8.48 25.99
C PRO A 83 5.56 -9.79 26.67
N GLU A 84 4.34 -10.26 26.41
CA GLU A 84 3.88 -11.55 26.92
C GLU A 84 4.62 -12.72 26.27
N VAL A 85 4.85 -12.66 24.95
CA VAL A 85 5.63 -13.67 24.21
C VAL A 85 7.05 -13.77 24.77
N THR A 86 7.70 -12.63 25.05
CA THR A 86 9.02 -12.57 25.70
C THR A 86 9.02 -13.38 27.00
N ARG A 87 8.04 -13.16 27.87
CA ARG A 87 7.92 -13.88 29.13
C ARG A 87 7.55 -15.36 28.95
N ALA A 88 6.58 -15.65 28.06
CA ALA A 88 6.07 -17.00 27.87
C ALA A 88 7.08 -17.95 27.21
N LEU A 89 7.89 -17.43 26.28
CA LEU A 89 8.91 -18.21 25.57
C LEU A 89 10.33 -18.06 26.18
N HIS A 90 10.47 -17.31 27.29
CA HIS A 90 11.74 -17.06 27.98
C HIS A 90 12.83 -16.54 27.01
N ALA A 91 12.44 -15.70 26.06
CA ALA A 91 13.32 -15.20 25.00
C ALA A 91 13.58 -13.69 25.14
N PRO A 92 14.79 -13.18 24.78
CA PRO A 92 15.06 -11.75 24.79
C PRO A 92 14.12 -10.99 23.83
N ALA A 93 13.79 -9.73 24.14
CA ALA A 93 12.95 -8.86 23.29
C ALA A 93 13.47 -8.77 21.85
N ALA A 94 14.78 -8.66 21.67
CA ALA A 94 15.42 -8.64 20.35
C ALA A 94 15.05 -9.89 19.52
N THR A 95 15.05 -11.08 20.14
CA THR A 95 14.69 -12.34 19.46
C THR A 95 13.20 -12.38 19.15
N VAL A 96 12.35 -11.89 20.05
CA VAL A 96 10.89 -11.80 19.79
C VAL A 96 10.61 -10.79 18.66
N GLN A 97 11.32 -9.68 18.59
CA GLN A 97 11.21 -8.71 17.50
C GLN A 97 11.61 -9.30 16.14
N LEU A 98 12.51 -10.33 16.11
CA LEU A 98 12.81 -11.07 14.87
C LEU A 98 11.57 -11.76 14.29
N THR A 99 10.53 -12.05 15.07
CA THR A 99 9.27 -12.59 14.55
C THR A 99 8.57 -11.60 13.63
N LEU A 100 8.63 -10.29 13.94
CA LEU A 100 8.12 -9.22 13.08
C LEU A 100 9.00 -9.07 11.84
N THR A 101 10.33 -9.03 12.03
CA THR A 101 11.33 -9.01 10.95
C THR A 101 11.11 -10.15 9.96
N ALA A 102 10.97 -11.38 10.46
CA ALA A 102 10.76 -12.57 9.63
C ALA A 102 9.47 -12.48 8.81
N CYS A 103 8.37 -12.05 9.44
CA CYS A 103 7.11 -11.86 8.73
C CYS A 103 7.23 -10.79 7.63
N LEU A 104 7.88 -9.66 7.90
CA LEU A 104 8.09 -8.58 6.95
C LEU A 104 9.02 -9.00 5.80
N ALA A 105 10.12 -9.70 6.11
CA ALA A 105 11.01 -10.28 5.12
C ALA A 105 10.29 -11.32 4.24
N GLY A 106 9.47 -12.17 4.86
CA GLY A 106 8.60 -13.09 4.15
C GLY A 106 7.67 -12.37 3.17
N MET A 107 7.01 -11.29 3.61
CA MET A 107 6.14 -10.47 2.74
C MET A 107 6.92 -9.84 1.58
N ALA A 108 8.13 -9.34 1.83
CA ALA A 108 8.98 -8.79 0.78
C ALA A 108 9.33 -9.83 -0.28
N LEU A 109 9.79 -11.00 0.15
CA LEU A 109 10.12 -12.12 -0.74
C LEU A 109 8.89 -12.64 -1.49
N GLY A 110 7.77 -12.76 -0.79
CA GLY A 110 6.51 -13.21 -1.38
C GLY A 110 6.02 -12.29 -2.48
N GLN A 111 6.14 -10.97 -2.33
CA GLN A 111 5.77 -10.02 -3.38
C GLN A 111 6.58 -10.21 -4.67
N LEU A 112 7.86 -10.54 -4.57
CA LEU A 112 8.72 -10.79 -5.74
C LEU A 112 8.32 -12.05 -6.51
N VAL A 113 7.85 -13.07 -5.79
CA VAL A 113 7.56 -14.39 -6.36
C VAL A 113 6.11 -14.48 -6.85
N VAL A 114 5.16 -14.02 -6.04
CA VAL A 114 3.72 -14.22 -6.29
C VAL A 114 3.25 -13.45 -7.52
N GLY A 115 3.77 -12.24 -7.78
CA GLY A 115 3.41 -11.45 -8.96
C GLY A 115 3.57 -12.25 -10.25
N PRO A 116 4.82 -12.60 -10.62
CA PRO A 116 5.10 -13.37 -11.82
C PRO A 116 4.40 -14.75 -11.87
N MET A 117 4.25 -15.41 -10.70
CA MET A 117 3.50 -16.67 -10.64
C MET A 117 2.03 -16.48 -11.01
N SER A 118 1.40 -15.42 -10.51
CA SER A 118 -0.02 -15.15 -10.79
C SER A 118 -0.27 -14.73 -12.23
N ASP A 119 0.70 -14.07 -12.88
CA ASP A 119 0.64 -13.72 -14.30
C ASP A 119 0.79 -14.96 -15.21
N LYS A 120 1.53 -15.98 -14.75
CA LYS A 120 1.76 -17.22 -15.51
C LYS A 120 0.65 -18.26 -15.31
N TRP A 121 0.20 -18.47 -14.07
CA TRP A 121 -0.71 -19.58 -13.71
C TRP A 121 -2.16 -19.16 -13.50
N GLY A 122 -2.47 -17.87 -13.69
CA GLY A 122 -3.74 -17.26 -13.35
C GLY A 122 -3.78 -16.78 -11.90
N ARG A 123 -4.82 -16.03 -11.55
CA ARG A 123 -4.93 -15.39 -10.22
C ARG A 123 -5.36 -16.35 -9.13
N ARG A 124 -6.36 -17.18 -9.43
CA ARG A 124 -7.05 -17.99 -8.43
C ARG A 124 -6.18 -19.08 -7.80
N ARG A 125 -5.41 -19.81 -8.61
CA ARG A 125 -4.58 -20.94 -8.12
C ARG A 125 -3.48 -20.49 -7.17
N PRO A 126 -2.59 -19.52 -7.51
CA PRO A 126 -1.56 -19.05 -6.60
C PRO A 126 -2.14 -18.39 -5.33
N LEU A 127 -3.30 -17.71 -5.44
CA LEU A 127 -3.98 -17.13 -4.29
C LEU A 127 -4.45 -18.20 -3.31
N LEU A 128 -5.11 -19.27 -3.78
CA LEU A 128 -5.56 -20.36 -2.92
C LEU A 128 -4.40 -21.10 -2.25
N VAL A 129 -3.33 -21.39 -3.00
CA VAL A 129 -2.12 -22.00 -2.42
C VAL A 129 -1.53 -21.07 -1.35
N GLY A 130 -1.39 -19.78 -1.65
CA GLY A 130 -0.91 -18.78 -0.68
C GLY A 130 -1.79 -18.73 0.58
N LEU A 131 -3.12 -18.70 0.44
CA LEU A 131 -4.03 -18.67 1.58
C LEU A 131 -3.97 -19.95 2.42
N ILE A 132 -3.89 -21.13 1.79
CA ILE A 132 -3.75 -22.41 2.51
C ILE A 132 -2.43 -22.41 3.30
N VAL A 133 -1.32 -22.04 2.68
CA VAL A 133 -0.02 -21.94 3.37
C VAL A 133 -0.06 -20.89 4.49
N TYR A 134 -0.74 -19.75 4.27
CA TYR A 134 -0.94 -18.73 5.30
C TYR A 134 -1.70 -19.28 6.51
N VAL A 135 -2.80 -20.00 6.29
CA VAL A 135 -3.61 -20.62 7.36
C VAL A 135 -2.76 -21.62 8.14
N LEU A 136 -2.04 -22.52 7.46
CA LEU A 136 -1.18 -23.50 8.10
C LEU A 136 -0.05 -22.84 8.89
N ALA A 137 0.66 -21.88 8.31
CA ALA A 137 1.74 -21.15 8.99
C ALA A 137 1.21 -20.38 10.21
N THR A 138 0.03 -19.77 10.10
CA THR A 138 -0.61 -19.03 11.21
C THR A 138 -1.02 -19.98 12.34
N ALA A 139 -1.60 -21.13 12.02
CA ALA A 139 -1.92 -22.16 13.02
C ALA A 139 -0.65 -22.68 13.71
N LEU A 140 0.43 -22.90 12.97
CA LEU A 140 1.72 -23.28 13.53
C LEU A 140 2.33 -22.18 14.42
N CYS A 141 2.11 -20.90 14.14
CA CYS A 141 2.47 -19.81 15.06
C CYS A 141 1.76 -19.95 16.41
N ALA A 142 0.47 -20.30 16.43
CA ALA A 142 -0.27 -20.54 17.67
C ALA A 142 0.28 -21.73 18.48
N LEU A 143 0.84 -22.71 17.79
CA LEU A 143 1.38 -23.94 18.40
C LEU A 143 2.90 -23.86 18.66
N ALA A 144 3.56 -22.74 18.38
CA ALA A 144 5.01 -22.62 18.51
C ALA A 144 5.48 -22.85 19.95
N PRO A 145 6.39 -23.83 20.18
CA PRO A 145 6.91 -24.15 21.51
C PRO A 145 8.07 -23.25 21.94
N ASN A 146 8.75 -22.61 21.01
CA ASN A 146 9.88 -21.73 21.24
C ASN A 146 9.89 -20.57 20.21
N VAL A 147 10.74 -19.58 20.45
CA VAL A 147 10.79 -18.36 19.60
C VAL A 147 11.41 -18.63 18.24
N GLU A 148 12.33 -19.57 18.11
CA GLU A 148 12.99 -19.92 16.86
C GLU A 148 11.99 -20.49 15.85
N LEU A 149 11.15 -21.43 16.26
CA LEU A 149 10.07 -21.95 15.42
C LEU A 149 9.02 -20.89 15.12
N LEU A 150 8.72 -20.03 16.08
CA LEU A 150 7.82 -18.90 15.84
C LEU A 150 8.37 -17.99 14.74
N VAL A 151 9.67 -17.67 14.75
CA VAL A 151 10.34 -16.87 13.69
C VAL A 151 10.18 -17.55 12.32
N VAL A 152 10.43 -18.87 12.24
CA VAL A 152 10.30 -19.63 10.98
C VAL A 152 8.85 -19.62 10.48
N PHE A 153 7.88 -19.86 11.36
CA PHE A 153 6.47 -19.86 11.00
C PHE A 153 5.98 -18.46 10.59
N ARG A 154 6.49 -17.40 11.23
CA ARG A 154 6.22 -16.00 10.86
C ARG A 154 6.79 -15.64 9.49
N LEU A 155 7.98 -16.15 9.14
CA LEU A 155 8.54 -16.00 7.78
C LEU A 155 7.61 -16.64 6.73
N ALA A 156 7.18 -17.89 6.98
CA ALA A 156 6.26 -18.60 6.10
C ALA A 156 4.89 -17.90 6.00
N GLN A 157 4.36 -17.40 7.12
CA GLN A 157 3.11 -16.64 7.17
C GLN A 157 3.22 -15.36 6.33
N GLY A 158 4.31 -14.60 6.47
CA GLY A 158 4.55 -13.38 5.70
C GLY A 158 4.66 -13.66 4.20
N LEU A 159 5.45 -14.66 3.81
CA LEU A 159 5.64 -15.07 2.42
C LEU A 159 4.30 -15.45 1.76
N ALA A 160 3.49 -16.23 2.47
CA ALA A 160 2.19 -16.65 1.99
C ALA A 160 1.15 -15.50 1.99
N GLY A 161 1.18 -14.64 3.01
CA GLY A 161 0.30 -13.47 3.13
C GLY A 161 0.49 -12.44 2.02
N ALA A 162 1.68 -12.35 1.43
CA ALA A 162 1.96 -11.50 0.28
C ALA A 162 1.05 -11.79 -0.92
N ALA A 163 0.59 -13.05 -1.07
CA ALA A 163 -0.32 -13.46 -2.14
C ALA A 163 -1.63 -12.66 -2.10
N GLY A 164 -2.17 -12.41 -0.91
CA GLY A 164 -3.38 -11.62 -0.74
C GLY A 164 -3.26 -10.21 -1.31
N ILE A 165 -2.20 -9.48 -0.94
CA ILE A 165 -2.00 -8.09 -1.40
C ILE A 165 -1.75 -8.01 -2.91
N VAL A 166 -0.83 -8.85 -3.40
CA VAL A 166 -0.37 -8.79 -4.80
C VAL A 166 -1.51 -9.15 -5.74
N ILE A 167 -2.19 -10.28 -5.44
CA ILE A 167 -3.24 -10.79 -6.31
C ILE A 167 -4.52 -9.96 -6.19
N ALA A 168 -4.86 -9.44 -5.00
CA ALA A 168 -6.01 -8.53 -4.88
C ALA A 168 -5.89 -7.32 -5.81
N ARG A 169 -4.71 -6.70 -5.88
CA ARG A 169 -4.44 -5.57 -6.80
C ARG A 169 -4.50 -5.99 -8.27
N ALA A 170 -4.04 -7.20 -8.59
CA ALA A 170 -4.11 -7.73 -9.95
C ALA A 170 -5.57 -8.00 -10.37
N VAL A 171 -6.36 -8.65 -9.51
CA VAL A 171 -7.78 -8.91 -9.75
C VAL A 171 -8.57 -7.62 -9.96
N VAL A 172 -8.29 -6.54 -9.22
CA VAL A 172 -8.93 -5.25 -9.47
C VAL A 172 -8.64 -4.74 -10.88
N ARG A 173 -7.40 -4.88 -11.35
CA ARG A 173 -7.03 -4.47 -12.71
C ARG A 173 -7.63 -5.36 -13.80
N ASP A 174 -7.87 -6.65 -13.48
CA ASP A 174 -8.48 -7.59 -14.42
C ASP A 174 -10.01 -7.37 -14.54
N LEU A 175 -10.67 -6.87 -13.48
CA LEU A 175 -12.13 -6.74 -13.42
C LEU A 175 -12.66 -5.33 -13.68
N TYR A 176 -11.84 -4.29 -13.50
CA TYR A 176 -12.30 -2.91 -13.53
C TYR A 176 -11.35 -2.02 -14.32
N ASP A 177 -11.94 -1.06 -15.08
CA ASP A 177 -11.22 -0.07 -15.86
C ASP A 177 -11.58 1.37 -15.43
N GLY A 178 -10.72 2.32 -15.80
CA GLY A 178 -10.96 3.76 -15.68
C GLY A 178 -11.39 4.18 -14.27
N MET A 179 -12.52 4.88 -14.16
CA MET A 179 -13.03 5.41 -12.88
C MET A 179 -13.50 4.35 -11.91
N ALA A 180 -14.00 3.20 -12.40
CA ALA A 180 -14.41 2.08 -11.53
C ALA A 180 -13.20 1.47 -10.83
N MET A 181 -12.11 1.25 -11.53
CA MET A 181 -10.83 0.80 -10.98
C MET A 181 -10.30 1.77 -9.93
N ALA A 182 -10.29 3.08 -10.21
CA ALA A 182 -9.83 4.10 -9.27
C ALA A 182 -10.65 4.13 -7.98
N ARG A 183 -11.98 4.01 -8.07
CA ARG A 183 -12.88 3.94 -6.91
C ARG A 183 -12.61 2.68 -6.08
N PHE A 184 -12.39 1.55 -6.73
CA PHE A 184 -12.12 0.29 -6.04
C PHE A 184 -10.78 0.35 -5.30
N PHE A 185 -9.71 0.86 -5.93
CA PHE A 185 -8.43 1.08 -5.27
C PHE A 185 -8.55 2.04 -4.07
N SER A 186 -9.37 3.09 -4.18
CA SER A 186 -9.64 4.00 -3.04
C SER A 186 -10.29 3.25 -1.88
N THR A 187 -11.19 2.31 -2.15
CA THR A 187 -11.81 1.46 -1.12
C THR A 187 -10.78 0.53 -0.47
N LEU A 188 -9.92 -0.11 -1.26
CA LEU A 188 -8.84 -0.95 -0.71
C LEU A 188 -7.85 -0.13 0.13
N MET A 189 -7.52 1.09 -0.30
CA MET A 189 -6.67 2.01 0.48
C MET A 189 -7.32 2.43 1.80
N LEU A 190 -8.63 2.66 1.81
CA LEU A 190 -9.36 2.94 3.05
C LEU A 190 -9.29 1.75 4.01
N ILE A 191 -9.52 0.53 3.53
CA ILE A 191 -9.42 -0.70 4.33
C ILE A 191 -8.00 -0.86 4.88
N SER A 192 -6.97 -0.68 4.04
CA SER A 192 -5.56 -0.74 4.46
C SER A 192 -5.20 0.31 5.50
N GLY A 193 -5.83 1.50 5.44
CA GLY A 193 -5.60 2.58 6.43
C GLY A 193 -6.34 2.35 7.75
N VAL A 194 -7.52 1.71 7.71
CA VAL A 194 -8.30 1.39 8.92
C VAL A 194 -7.77 0.16 9.65
N ALA A 195 -7.23 -0.82 8.92
CA ALA A 195 -6.74 -2.06 9.49
C ALA A 195 -5.69 -1.86 10.62
N PRO A 196 -4.66 -1.01 10.48
CA PRO A 196 -3.70 -0.74 11.57
C PRO A 196 -4.32 -0.03 12.79
N VAL A 197 -5.47 0.64 12.64
CA VAL A 197 -6.20 1.23 13.77
C VAL A 197 -6.92 0.14 14.56
N VAL A 198 -7.61 -0.75 13.85
CA VAL A 198 -8.50 -1.75 14.44
C VAL A 198 -7.73 -2.97 14.94
N ALA A 199 -6.67 -3.37 14.25
CA ALA A 199 -5.94 -4.60 14.53
C ALA A 199 -5.38 -4.65 15.97
N PRO A 200 -4.61 -3.66 16.48
CA PRO A 200 -4.11 -3.73 17.85
C PRO A 200 -5.23 -3.63 18.89
N LEU A 201 -6.33 -2.93 18.60
CA LEU A 201 -7.49 -2.88 19.50
C LEU A 201 -8.12 -4.27 19.67
N ILE A 202 -8.30 -5.00 18.57
CA ILE A 202 -8.75 -6.40 18.61
C ILE A 202 -7.73 -7.25 19.37
N GLY A 203 -6.43 -7.12 19.05
CA GLY A 203 -5.35 -7.84 19.75
C GLY A 203 -5.37 -7.60 21.25
N GLY A 204 -5.47 -6.34 21.69
CA GLY A 204 -5.56 -5.99 23.10
C GLY A 204 -6.82 -6.55 23.80
N GLN A 205 -7.95 -6.70 23.10
CA GLN A 205 -9.14 -7.33 23.67
C GLN A 205 -8.99 -8.87 23.78
N ILE A 206 -8.34 -9.50 22.79
CA ILE A 206 -8.05 -10.94 22.84
C ILE A 206 -7.21 -11.28 24.07
N LEU A 207 -6.20 -10.46 24.38
CA LEU A 207 -5.33 -10.65 25.56
C LEU A 207 -6.04 -10.49 26.92
N ARG A 208 -7.31 -10.05 26.94
CA ARG A 208 -8.13 -10.10 28.18
C ARG A 208 -8.73 -11.47 28.45
N ALA A 209 -8.96 -12.23 27.38
CA ALA A 209 -9.68 -13.51 27.45
C ALA A 209 -8.76 -14.71 27.26
N THR A 210 -7.62 -14.51 26.60
CA THR A 210 -6.67 -15.57 26.25
C THR A 210 -5.23 -15.04 26.36
N ASP A 211 -4.27 -15.94 26.11
CA ASP A 211 -2.85 -15.57 25.94
C ASP A 211 -2.54 -15.11 24.50
N TRP A 212 -1.27 -14.80 24.22
CA TRP A 212 -0.78 -14.36 22.91
C TRP A 212 -1.13 -15.30 21.75
N ARG A 213 -1.32 -16.61 22.02
CA ARG A 213 -1.70 -17.61 21.01
C ARG A 213 -3.09 -17.37 20.44
N GLY A 214 -4.00 -16.79 21.25
CA GLY A 214 -5.35 -16.43 20.84
C GLY A 214 -5.39 -15.49 19.63
N VAL A 215 -4.38 -14.62 19.48
CA VAL A 215 -4.24 -13.76 18.29
C VAL A 215 -4.08 -14.61 17.04
N PHE A 216 -3.21 -15.61 17.07
CA PHE A 216 -2.98 -16.49 15.91
C PHE A 216 -4.16 -17.42 15.65
N VAL A 217 -4.88 -17.85 16.68
CA VAL A 217 -6.12 -18.64 16.52
C VAL A 217 -7.18 -17.83 15.77
N LEU A 218 -7.40 -16.57 16.15
CA LEU A 218 -8.35 -15.71 15.44
C LEU A 218 -7.89 -15.44 13.99
N LEU A 219 -6.60 -15.16 13.78
CA LEU A 219 -6.04 -14.96 12.42
C LEU A 219 -6.20 -16.23 11.57
N THR A 220 -6.04 -17.42 12.16
CA THR A 220 -6.28 -18.70 11.49
C THR A 220 -7.75 -18.81 11.06
N ALA A 221 -8.69 -18.50 11.95
CA ALA A 221 -10.12 -18.52 11.64
C ALA A 221 -10.48 -17.54 10.50
N VAL A 222 -9.94 -16.31 10.54
CA VAL A 222 -10.11 -15.32 9.47
C VAL A 222 -9.51 -15.84 8.15
N GLY A 223 -8.31 -16.44 8.20
CA GLY A 223 -7.67 -17.05 7.03
C GLY A 223 -8.50 -18.20 6.42
N ILE A 224 -9.07 -19.06 7.24
CA ILE A 224 -9.97 -20.14 6.78
C ILE A 224 -11.21 -19.55 6.11
N ALA A 225 -11.84 -18.56 6.74
CA ALA A 225 -13.01 -17.89 6.16
C ALA A 225 -12.70 -17.22 4.81
N LEU A 226 -11.58 -16.51 4.69
CA LEU A 226 -11.13 -15.93 3.43
C LEU A 226 -10.83 -16.99 2.38
N THR A 227 -10.17 -18.09 2.78
CA THR A 227 -9.89 -19.21 1.87
C THR A 227 -11.18 -19.82 1.33
N ALA A 228 -12.18 -20.06 2.18
CA ALA A 228 -13.47 -20.58 1.79
C ALA A 228 -14.22 -19.62 0.86
N LEU A 229 -14.18 -18.29 1.14
CA LEU A 229 -14.79 -17.28 0.28
C LEU A 229 -14.12 -17.23 -1.11
N VAL A 230 -12.79 -17.25 -1.16
CA VAL A 230 -12.04 -17.27 -2.43
C VAL A 230 -12.33 -18.56 -3.19
N TRP A 231 -12.33 -19.71 -2.50
CA TRP A 231 -12.61 -21.02 -3.11
C TRP A 231 -13.99 -21.05 -3.77
N THR A 232 -15.02 -20.55 -3.07
CA THR A 232 -16.42 -20.69 -3.51
C THR A 232 -16.91 -19.54 -4.39
N LYS A 233 -16.33 -18.34 -4.26
CA LYS A 233 -16.92 -17.11 -4.82
C LYS A 233 -16.01 -16.33 -5.76
N LEU A 234 -14.69 -16.53 -5.74
CA LEU A 234 -13.78 -15.82 -6.63
C LEU A 234 -13.49 -16.71 -7.86
N PRO A 235 -13.98 -16.37 -9.06
CA PRO A 235 -13.62 -17.06 -10.29
C PRO A 235 -12.17 -16.73 -10.70
N GLU A 236 -11.65 -17.45 -11.69
CA GLU A 236 -10.41 -17.03 -12.37
C GLU A 236 -10.67 -15.76 -13.17
N THR A 237 -9.84 -14.73 -12.97
CA THR A 237 -10.03 -13.42 -13.62
C THR A 237 -9.06 -13.17 -14.76
N LEU A 238 -7.98 -13.95 -14.86
CA LEU A 238 -7.00 -13.82 -15.93
C LEU A 238 -7.24 -14.90 -17.01
N GLU A 239 -7.70 -14.47 -18.18
CA GLU A 239 -7.91 -15.35 -19.32
C GLU A 239 -6.62 -16.07 -19.75
N PRO A 240 -6.69 -17.34 -20.20
CA PRO A 240 -5.52 -18.09 -20.63
C PRO A 240 -4.68 -17.38 -21.71
N ALA A 241 -5.34 -16.63 -22.61
CA ALA A 241 -4.69 -15.89 -23.69
C ALA A 241 -3.89 -14.67 -23.19
N GLN A 242 -4.23 -14.15 -22.00
CA GLN A 242 -3.58 -12.98 -21.40
C GLN A 242 -2.44 -13.37 -20.45
N ARG A 243 -2.20 -14.67 -20.23
CA ARG A 243 -1.13 -15.15 -19.36
C ARG A 243 0.22 -14.98 -20.03
N HIS A 244 1.10 -14.21 -19.41
CA HIS A 244 2.42 -13.92 -19.91
C HIS A 244 3.48 -14.78 -19.18
N GLY A 245 4.44 -15.30 -19.94
CA GLY A 245 5.50 -16.17 -19.42
C GLY A 245 6.65 -15.46 -18.71
N GLY A 246 6.48 -14.18 -18.31
CA GLY A 246 7.49 -13.42 -17.59
C GLY A 246 7.86 -14.12 -16.27
N GLY A 247 9.10 -14.60 -16.14
CA GLY A 247 9.58 -15.26 -14.92
C GLY A 247 10.11 -14.25 -13.90
N VAL A 248 10.36 -14.72 -12.66
CA VAL A 248 10.99 -13.93 -11.58
C VAL A 248 12.28 -13.25 -12.04
N GLY A 249 13.06 -13.91 -12.91
CA GLY A 249 14.31 -13.36 -13.48
C GLY A 249 14.09 -12.12 -14.36
N GLU A 250 12.98 -12.06 -15.10
CA GLU A 250 12.62 -10.88 -15.91
C GLU A 250 12.19 -9.72 -15.03
N ALA A 251 11.37 -9.99 -14.01
CA ALA A 251 10.98 -8.99 -13.01
C ALA A 251 12.22 -8.41 -12.29
N LEU A 252 13.16 -9.26 -11.85
CA LEU A 252 14.40 -8.82 -11.21
C LEU A 252 15.28 -7.99 -12.17
N ARG A 253 15.34 -8.36 -13.45
CA ARG A 253 16.07 -7.57 -14.46
C ARG A 253 15.44 -6.19 -14.66
N ALA A 254 14.11 -6.13 -14.76
CA ALA A 254 13.39 -4.87 -14.85
C ALA A 254 13.63 -3.99 -13.61
N MET A 255 13.57 -4.57 -12.41
CA MET A 255 13.85 -3.85 -11.15
C MET A 255 15.29 -3.33 -11.10
N ARG A 256 16.27 -4.13 -11.55
CA ARG A 256 17.67 -3.70 -11.63
C ARG A 256 17.85 -2.53 -12.62
N GLY A 257 17.12 -2.52 -13.73
CA GLY A 257 17.09 -1.40 -14.67
C GLY A 257 16.55 -0.11 -14.04
N LEU A 258 15.53 -0.21 -13.20
CA LEU A 258 14.95 0.94 -12.51
C LEU A 258 15.94 1.57 -11.49
N LEU A 259 16.77 0.77 -10.84
CA LEU A 259 17.79 1.26 -9.91
C LEU A 259 18.91 2.06 -10.58
N ALA A 260 19.03 2.01 -11.90
CA ALA A 260 19.94 2.87 -12.65
C ALA A 260 19.49 4.34 -12.68
N ASP A 261 18.19 4.62 -12.55
CA ASP A 261 17.69 6.00 -12.39
C ASP A 261 18.01 6.49 -10.96
N ARG A 262 18.92 7.44 -10.88
CA ARG A 262 19.39 8.03 -9.63
C ARG A 262 18.26 8.64 -8.81
N VAL A 263 17.32 9.33 -9.46
CA VAL A 263 16.23 10.04 -8.78
C VAL A 263 15.19 9.06 -8.28
N PHE A 264 14.83 8.05 -9.09
CA PHE A 264 13.96 6.95 -8.68
C PHE A 264 14.54 6.21 -7.45
N THR A 265 15.83 5.87 -7.52
CA THR A 265 16.55 5.21 -6.41
C THR A 265 16.59 6.09 -5.18
N GLY A 266 16.78 7.41 -5.34
CA GLY A 266 16.74 8.38 -4.26
C GLY A 266 15.40 8.38 -3.51
N TYR A 267 14.28 8.47 -4.22
CA TYR A 267 12.94 8.39 -3.60
C TYR A 267 12.65 7.01 -3.00
N THR A 268 13.10 5.94 -3.65
CA THR A 268 12.94 4.56 -3.14
C THR A 268 13.66 4.39 -1.80
N LEU A 269 14.90 4.84 -1.70
CA LEU A 269 15.68 4.76 -0.46
C LEU A 269 15.15 5.72 0.61
N ALA A 270 14.81 6.95 0.25
CA ALA A 270 14.20 7.89 1.18
C ALA A 270 12.90 7.33 1.78
N GLY A 271 12.02 6.74 0.96
CA GLY A 271 10.80 6.07 1.42
C GLY A 271 11.08 4.83 2.25
N GLY A 272 12.06 4.01 1.85
CA GLY A 272 12.47 2.82 2.58
C GLY A 272 13.02 3.14 3.98
N PHE A 273 13.87 4.17 4.11
CA PHE A 273 14.40 4.60 5.41
C PHE A 273 13.35 5.34 6.26
N ALA A 274 12.42 6.09 5.65
CA ALA A 274 11.25 6.60 6.37
C ALA A 274 10.40 5.43 6.92
N PHE A 275 10.21 4.37 6.13
CA PHE A 275 9.51 3.16 6.59
C PHE A 275 10.30 2.44 7.70
N ALA A 276 11.64 2.47 7.68
CA ALA A 276 12.45 1.93 8.77
C ALA A 276 12.20 2.67 10.10
N ALA A 277 12.07 4.01 10.07
CA ALA A 277 11.71 4.78 11.26
C ALA A 277 10.31 4.42 11.78
N LEU A 278 9.33 4.22 10.87
CA LEU A 278 8.01 3.69 11.20
C LEU A 278 8.11 2.30 11.83
N PHE A 279 8.89 1.41 11.24
CA PHE A 279 8.97 0.02 11.70
C PHE A 279 9.73 -0.12 13.02
N ALA A 280 10.71 0.76 13.28
CA ALA A 280 11.33 0.90 14.59
C ALA A 280 10.31 1.27 15.68
N TYR A 281 9.34 2.17 15.37
CA TYR A 281 8.20 2.43 16.25
C TYR A 281 7.35 1.16 16.45
N ILE A 282 6.93 0.50 15.36
CA ILE A 282 6.06 -0.67 15.41
C ILE A 282 6.66 -1.77 16.30
N SER A 283 7.95 -2.05 16.16
CA SER A 283 8.60 -3.16 16.87
C SER A 283 8.97 -2.86 18.33
N ALA A 284 9.26 -1.59 18.66
CA ALA A 284 9.72 -1.22 20.01
C ALA A 284 8.62 -0.65 20.90
N SER A 285 7.61 0.03 20.34
CA SER A 285 6.59 0.70 21.14
C SER A 285 5.82 -0.20 22.11
N PRO A 286 5.56 -1.49 21.82
CA PRO A 286 4.95 -2.39 22.81
C PRO A 286 5.78 -2.52 24.08
N PHE A 287 7.10 -2.69 23.96
CA PHE A 287 8.03 -2.79 25.08
C PHE A 287 8.16 -1.43 25.81
N VAL A 288 8.34 -0.35 25.05
CA VAL A 288 8.46 0.99 25.63
C VAL A 288 7.21 1.34 26.44
N ILE A 289 6.03 1.19 25.87
CA ILE A 289 4.78 1.62 26.51
C ILE A 289 4.37 0.67 27.65
N GLN A 290 4.55 -0.65 27.48
CA GLN A 290 4.10 -1.63 28.48
C GLN A 290 5.15 -1.91 29.54
N GLU A 291 6.43 -2.15 29.18
CA GLU A 291 7.46 -2.56 30.17
C GLU A 291 8.13 -1.35 30.83
N ILE A 292 8.44 -0.27 30.08
CA ILE A 292 9.12 0.90 30.65
C ILE A 292 8.14 1.80 31.38
N TYR A 293 6.95 2.04 30.80
CA TYR A 293 5.93 2.93 31.39
C TYR A 293 4.83 2.20 32.15
N GLY A 294 4.86 0.85 32.21
CA GLY A 294 3.91 0.02 32.98
C GLY A 294 2.48 0.09 32.47
N ALA A 295 2.26 0.46 31.20
CA ALA A 295 0.91 0.57 30.65
C ALA A 295 0.36 -0.83 30.29
N SER A 296 -0.97 -0.97 30.35
CA SER A 296 -1.64 -2.21 29.95
C SER A 296 -1.58 -2.42 28.42
N PRO A 297 -1.71 -3.69 27.93
CA PRO A 297 -1.84 -3.98 26.50
C PRO A 297 -2.98 -3.20 25.83
N GLN A 298 -4.07 -2.90 26.58
CA GLN A 298 -5.20 -2.12 26.07
C GLN A 298 -4.85 -0.63 25.92
N THR A 299 -4.09 -0.09 26.88
CA THR A 299 -3.58 1.30 26.80
C THR A 299 -2.61 1.45 25.62
N PHE A 300 -1.70 0.47 25.44
CA PHE A 300 -0.84 0.41 24.26
C PHE A 300 -1.66 0.42 22.98
N SER A 301 -2.66 -0.48 22.87
CA SER A 301 -3.51 -0.61 21.69
C SER A 301 -4.26 0.68 21.36
N LEU A 302 -4.76 1.38 22.39
CA LEU A 302 -5.43 2.68 22.24
C LEU A 302 -4.47 3.74 21.71
N LEU A 303 -3.27 3.87 22.28
CA LEU A 303 -2.25 4.83 21.85
C LEU A 303 -1.79 4.53 20.43
N PHE A 304 -1.59 3.26 20.08
CA PHE A 304 -1.25 2.85 18.71
C PHE A 304 -2.37 3.18 17.72
N GLY A 305 -3.62 2.94 18.11
CA GLY A 305 -4.79 3.33 17.32
C GLY A 305 -4.87 4.83 17.09
N ILE A 306 -4.66 5.65 18.13
CA ILE A 306 -4.62 7.12 18.02
C ILE A 306 -3.52 7.57 17.06
N ASN A 307 -2.33 7.00 17.15
CA ASN A 307 -1.20 7.28 16.25
C ASN A 307 -1.55 6.93 14.79
N SER A 308 -2.19 5.78 14.58
CA SER A 308 -2.64 5.34 13.26
C SER A 308 -3.72 6.25 12.68
N VAL A 309 -4.64 6.75 13.51
CA VAL A 309 -5.63 7.76 13.11
C VAL A 309 -4.95 9.06 12.70
N GLY A 310 -3.94 9.53 13.46
CA GLY A 310 -3.13 10.70 13.10
C GLY A 310 -2.48 10.55 11.72
N LEU A 311 -1.85 9.40 11.45
CA LEU A 311 -1.27 9.08 10.16
C LEU A 311 -2.31 9.14 9.03
N VAL A 312 -3.49 8.54 9.22
CA VAL A 312 -4.56 8.54 8.22
C VAL A 312 -5.10 9.95 7.98
N ILE A 313 -5.38 10.72 9.03
CA ILE A 313 -5.90 12.08 8.89
C ILE A 313 -4.90 12.97 8.13
N VAL A 314 -3.63 12.96 8.51
CA VAL A 314 -2.60 13.77 7.86
C VAL A 314 -2.38 13.29 6.41
N GLY A 315 -2.45 11.98 6.15
CA GLY A 315 -2.44 11.43 4.79
C GLY A 315 -3.64 11.91 3.95
N GLN A 316 -4.84 12.00 4.53
CA GLN A 316 -6.03 12.55 3.84
C GLN A 316 -5.89 14.06 3.59
N ILE A 317 -5.37 14.82 4.55
CA ILE A 317 -5.05 16.25 4.38
C ILE A 317 -4.05 16.42 3.22
N ASN A 318 -2.99 15.61 3.21
CA ASN A 318 -2.02 15.60 2.12
C ASN A 318 -2.72 15.37 0.75
N GLY A 319 -3.45 14.26 0.62
CA GLY A 319 -4.07 13.88 -0.65
C GLY A 319 -5.17 14.82 -1.14
N LYS A 320 -5.99 15.39 -0.24
CA LYS A 320 -7.14 16.22 -0.63
C LYS A 320 -6.86 17.73 -0.64
N ILE A 321 -5.89 18.19 0.15
CA ILE A 321 -5.66 19.63 0.34
C ILE A 321 -4.32 20.06 -0.22
N LEU A 322 -3.23 19.33 0.03
CA LEU A 322 -1.88 19.75 -0.33
C LEU A 322 -1.51 19.38 -1.77
N VAL A 323 -1.91 18.18 -2.23
CA VAL A 323 -1.65 17.74 -3.62
C VAL A 323 -2.34 18.71 -4.59
N GLY A 324 -1.56 19.20 -5.57
CA GLY A 324 -2.00 20.21 -6.55
C GLY A 324 -1.88 21.66 -6.09
N ARG A 325 -1.68 21.92 -4.79
CA ARG A 325 -1.44 23.29 -4.26
C ARG A 325 0.00 23.54 -3.87
N VAL A 326 0.68 22.49 -3.40
CA VAL A 326 2.09 22.54 -2.98
C VAL A 326 2.84 21.44 -3.73
N SER A 327 4.08 21.71 -4.13
CA SER A 327 4.89 20.67 -4.78
C SER A 327 5.13 19.48 -3.83
N LEU A 328 5.05 18.26 -4.36
CA LEU A 328 5.19 17.02 -3.57
C LEU A 328 6.54 16.95 -2.86
N ASP A 329 7.61 17.51 -3.46
CA ASP A 329 8.94 17.60 -2.86
C ASP A 329 8.96 18.45 -1.59
N LYS A 330 8.23 19.60 -1.60
CA LYS A 330 8.12 20.45 -0.41
C LYS A 330 7.35 19.76 0.70
N VAL A 331 6.25 19.08 0.36
CA VAL A 331 5.46 18.32 1.34
C VAL A 331 6.29 17.19 1.93
N LEU A 332 7.05 16.46 1.10
CA LEU A 332 7.97 15.42 1.54
C LEU A 332 9.05 15.99 2.48
N ALA A 333 9.67 17.11 2.11
CA ALA A 333 10.69 17.78 2.94
C ALA A 333 10.14 18.15 4.33
N VAL A 334 8.94 18.74 4.39
CA VAL A 334 8.26 19.07 5.65
C VAL A 334 7.96 17.79 6.45
N GLY A 335 7.46 16.73 5.80
CA GLY A 335 7.21 15.45 6.44
C GLY A 335 8.47 14.86 7.09
N LEU A 336 9.57 14.78 6.34
CA LEU A 336 10.86 14.27 6.85
C LEU A 336 11.42 15.15 7.96
N ALA A 337 11.30 16.48 7.86
CA ALA A 337 11.74 17.39 8.92
C ALA A 337 10.95 17.23 10.22
N LEU A 338 9.62 17.06 10.13
CA LEU A 338 8.75 16.82 11.29
C LEU A 338 9.09 15.46 11.95
N ILE A 339 9.35 14.42 11.15
CA ILE A 339 9.79 13.10 11.67
C ILE A 339 11.12 13.25 12.40
N ALA A 340 12.09 13.96 11.82
CA ALA A 340 13.41 14.18 12.44
C ALA A 340 13.28 14.98 13.75
N LEU A 341 12.46 16.02 13.78
CA LEU A 341 12.19 16.81 14.98
C LEU A 341 11.56 15.96 16.08
N ALA A 342 10.53 15.17 15.74
CA ALA A 342 9.86 14.30 16.69
C ALA A 342 10.78 13.19 17.22
N ALA A 343 11.61 12.59 16.35
CA ALA A 343 12.59 11.59 16.74
C ALA A 343 13.68 12.19 17.65
N THR A 344 14.11 13.43 17.38
CA THR A 344 15.04 14.16 18.25
C THR A 344 14.42 14.44 19.62
N ALA A 345 13.16 14.93 19.64
CA ALA A 345 12.44 15.14 20.89
C ALA A 345 12.31 13.84 21.69
N LEU A 346 11.96 12.73 21.00
CA LEU A 346 11.87 11.41 21.62
C LEU A 346 13.23 10.96 22.22
N LEU A 347 14.33 11.19 21.50
CA LEU A 347 15.68 10.89 22.00
C LEU A 347 15.98 11.70 23.27
N LEU A 348 15.73 13.00 23.27
CA LEU A 348 15.95 13.86 24.44
C LEU A 348 15.11 13.44 25.64
N LEU A 349 13.84 13.07 25.42
CA LEU A 349 12.95 12.54 26.46
C LEU A 349 13.44 11.20 27.01
N SER A 350 14.00 10.33 26.14
CA SER A 350 14.46 8.98 26.50
C SER A 350 15.80 8.96 27.23
N THR A 351 16.67 9.96 26.98
CA THR A 351 17.99 10.07 27.66
C THR A 351 17.91 10.60 29.08
N GLY A 352 16.75 11.12 29.49
CA GLY A 352 16.57 11.67 30.83
C GLY A 352 17.28 13.01 31.07
N VAL A 353 17.76 13.72 30.03
CA VAL A 353 18.39 15.06 30.14
C VAL A 353 17.49 16.06 30.85
N PHE A 354 16.17 15.93 30.69
CA PHE A 354 15.17 16.76 31.37
C PHE A 354 14.48 16.06 32.57
N GLY A 355 15.12 15.02 33.14
CA GLY A 355 14.53 14.13 34.10
C GLY A 355 13.75 12.96 33.46
N ARG A 356 13.16 12.08 34.28
CA ARG A 356 12.36 10.94 33.74
C ARG A 356 11.06 11.48 33.14
N ALA A 357 10.99 11.46 31.82
CA ALA A 357 9.75 11.83 31.11
C ALA A 357 8.65 10.81 31.41
N GLY A 358 7.43 11.29 31.66
CA GLY A 358 6.23 10.44 31.77
C GLY A 358 5.79 9.89 30.40
N LEU A 359 4.77 9.01 30.43
CA LEU A 359 4.21 8.41 29.20
C LEU A 359 3.64 9.47 28.23
N VAL A 360 2.99 10.54 28.75
CA VAL A 360 2.27 11.52 27.93
C VAL A 360 3.19 12.26 26.93
N PRO A 361 4.34 12.87 27.33
CA PRO A 361 5.22 13.55 26.38
C PRO A 361 5.83 12.59 25.35
N VAL A 362 6.13 11.34 25.73
CA VAL A 362 6.62 10.32 24.81
C VAL A 362 5.53 9.91 23.80
N ALA A 363 4.31 9.69 24.26
CA ALA A 363 3.17 9.39 23.39
C ALA A 363 2.88 10.56 22.42
N ALA A 364 3.00 11.81 22.88
CA ALA A 364 2.84 12.99 22.03
C ALA A 364 3.92 13.07 20.94
N ALA A 365 5.18 12.80 21.27
CA ALA A 365 6.27 12.76 20.28
C ALA A 365 6.06 11.65 19.26
N LEU A 366 5.63 10.46 19.69
CA LEU A 366 5.27 9.34 18.80
C LEU A 366 4.07 9.69 17.92
N PHE A 367 3.07 10.38 18.44
CA PHE A 367 1.92 10.83 17.66
C PHE A 367 2.31 11.79 16.54
N VAL A 368 3.18 12.77 16.82
CA VAL A 368 3.70 13.70 15.81
C VAL A 368 4.51 12.96 14.76
N LEU A 369 5.40 12.05 15.17
CA LEU A 369 6.20 11.23 14.26
C LEU A 369 5.31 10.42 13.32
N MET A 370 4.35 9.69 13.88
CA MET A 370 3.43 8.85 13.10
C MET A 370 2.54 9.66 12.17
N SER A 371 2.03 10.79 12.63
CA SER A 371 1.22 11.69 11.81
C SER A 371 2.02 12.25 10.63
N ALA A 372 3.29 12.63 10.83
CA ALA A 372 4.17 13.14 9.79
C ALA A 372 4.48 12.09 8.70
N MET A 373 4.41 10.76 9.03
CA MET A 373 4.50 9.70 8.02
C MET A 373 3.40 9.80 6.95
N GLY A 374 2.23 10.35 7.30
CA GLY A 374 1.14 10.64 6.35
C GLY A 374 1.52 11.67 5.28
N LEU A 375 2.54 12.51 5.52
CA LEU A 375 3.13 13.38 4.50
C LEU A 375 4.26 12.67 3.73
N ALA A 376 5.13 11.92 4.42
CA ALA A 376 6.32 11.37 3.81
C ALA A 376 6.03 10.17 2.90
N MET A 377 5.30 9.15 3.38
CA MET A 377 5.12 7.88 2.68
C MET A 377 4.40 8.00 1.33
N PRO A 378 3.23 8.66 1.20
CA PRO A 378 2.55 8.74 -0.08
C PRO A 378 3.30 9.59 -1.10
N ASN A 379 4.02 10.65 -0.64
CA ASN A 379 4.75 11.53 -1.53
C ASN A 379 6.04 10.88 -2.09
N THR A 380 6.78 10.09 -1.28
CA THR A 380 7.92 9.32 -1.80
C THR A 380 7.48 8.33 -2.87
N GLN A 381 6.37 7.61 -2.64
CA GLN A 381 5.84 6.65 -3.62
C GLN A 381 5.36 7.35 -4.91
N ALA A 382 4.63 8.46 -4.78
CA ALA A 382 4.15 9.21 -5.92
C ALA A 382 5.30 9.76 -6.76
N LEU A 383 6.29 10.42 -6.13
CA LEU A 383 7.45 10.99 -6.82
C LEU A 383 8.31 9.92 -7.50
N ALA A 384 8.51 8.77 -6.86
CA ALA A 384 9.20 7.65 -7.48
C ALA A 384 8.46 7.13 -8.73
N LEU A 385 7.13 6.87 -8.61
CA LEU A 385 6.33 6.33 -9.72
C LEU A 385 6.17 7.30 -10.88
N MET A 386 6.15 8.61 -10.62
CA MET A 386 6.11 9.64 -11.68
C MET A 386 7.33 9.60 -12.59
N ARG A 387 8.49 9.12 -12.11
CA ARG A 387 9.72 8.99 -12.89
C ARG A 387 9.69 7.85 -13.91
N VAL A 388 8.96 6.77 -13.61
CA VAL A 388 9.05 5.49 -14.34
C VAL A 388 7.67 4.98 -14.77
N ARG A 389 6.88 5.84 -15.41
CA ARG A 389 5.49 5.54 -15.82
C ARG A 389 5.35 4.29 -16.68
N HIS A 390 6.35 3.98 -17.52
CA HIS A 390 6.38 2.82 -18.41
C HIS A 390 6.57 1.47 -17.70
N ALA A 391 7.05 1.48 -16.44
CA ALA A 391 7.34 0.28 -15.65
C ALA A 391 6.68 0.31 -14.26
N ALA A 392 5.49 0.93 -14.13
CA ALA A 392 4.82 1.20 -12.87
C ALA A 392 4.60 -0.06 -11.99
N GLY A 393 4.35 -1.22 -12.61
CA GLY A 393 4.18 -2.49 -11.89
C GLY A 393 5.47 -2.94 -11.18
N SER A 394 6.58 -3.02 -11.91
CA SER A 394 7.90 -3.39 -11.36
C SER A 394 8.40 -2.33 -10.37
N ALA A 395 8.12 -1.05 -10.63
CA ALA A 395 8.46 0.03 -9.72
C ALA A 395 7.71 -0.06 -8.38
N SER A 396 6.39 -0.31 -8.40
CA SER A 396 5.59 -0.51 -7.19
C SER A 396 6.06 -1.73 -6.38
N ALA A 397 6.41 -2.83 -7.06
CA ALA A 397 6.96 -4.01 -6.40
C ALA A 397 8.31 -3.71 -5.75
N LEU A 398 9.19 -2.99 -6.44
CA LEU A 398 10.50 -2.59 -5.91
C LEU A 398 10.37 -1.65 -4.71
N LEU A 399 9.49 -0.66 -4.78
CA LEU A 399 9.19 0.26 -3.66
C LEU A 399 8.70 -0.51 -2.42
N GLY A 400 7.75 -1.41 -2.59
CA GLY A 400 7.23 -2.23 -1.49
C GLY A 400 8.27 -3.16 -0.90
N THR A 401 8.99 -3.90 -1.74
CA THR A 401 10.05 -4.83 -1.31
C THR A 401 11.20 -4.11 -0.61
N SER A 402 11.67 -2.97 -1.16
CA SER A 402 12.74 -2.17 -0.55
C SER A 402 12.32 -1.65 0.82
N SER A 403 11.10 -1.11 0.94
CA SER A 403 10.58 -0.62 2.22
C SER A 403 10.51 -1.73 3.27
N PHE A 404 10.01 -2.91 2.90
CA PHE A 404 9.92 -4.03 3.83
C PHE A 404 11.28 -4.60 4.22
N LEU A 405 12.23 -4.70 3.29
CA LEU A 405 13.59 -5.16 3.61
C LEU A 405 14.34 -4.19 4.53
N ILE A 406 14.28 -2.89 4.23
CA ILE A 406 14.94 -1.86 5.06
C ILE A 406 14.26 -1.80 6.45
N GLY A 407 12.93 -1.88 6.51
CA GLY A 407 12.18 -1.97 7.77
C GLY A 407 12.50 -3.22 8.58
N ALA A 408 12.67 -4.36 7.92
CA ALA A 408 13.05 -5.62 8.56
C ALA A 408 14.42 -5.54 9.27
N ILE A 409 15.38 -4.79 8.70
CA ILE A 409 16.69 -4.55 9.31
C ILE A 409 16.57 -3.63 10.54
N ALA A 410 15.68 -2.65 10.52
CA ALA A 410 15.51 -1.72 11.63
C ALA A 410 14.97 -2.38 12.92
N SER A 411 14.12 -3.39 12.77
CA SER A 411 13.43 -4.04 13.90
C SER A 411 14.39 -4.63 14.96
N PRO A 412 15.35 -5.52 14.62
CA PRO A 412 16.24 -6.10 15.62
C PRO A 412 17.21 -5.07 16.23
N LEU A 413 17.55 -3.99 15.51
CA LEU A 413 18.43 -2.94 16.01
C LEU A 413 17.86 -2.23 17.24
N VAL A 414 16.54 -2.14 17.33
CA VAL A 414 15.87 -1.51 18.48
C VAL A 414 15.96 -2.37 19.74
N GLY A 415 16.03 -3.70 19.59
CA GLY A 415 16.08 -4.64 20.71
C GLY A 415 17.47 -4.89 21.29
N ILE A 416 18.54 -4.43 20.63
CA ILE A 416 19.94 -4.73 21.02
C ILE A 416 20.27 -4.29 22.45
N ALA A 417 19.72 -3.16 22.93
CA ALA A 417 19.97 -2.64 24.28
C ALA A 417 18.97 -3.12 25.33
N GLY A 418 18.15 -4.15 25.03
CA GLY A 418 17.17 -4.73 25.94
C GLY A 418 15.89 -3.92 26.10
N GLU A 419 15.11 -4.27 27.13
CA GLU A 419 13.74 -3.79 27.34
C GLU A 419 13.66 -2.58 28.30
N HIS A 420 14.81 -2.13 28.84
CA HIS A 420 14.84 -1.17 29.95
C HIS A 420 14.97 0.29 29.54
N THR A 421 15.14 0.58 28.24
CA THR A 421 15.33 1.94 27.75
C THR A 421 14.69 2.16 26.38
N ALA A 422 14.08 3.35 26.19
CA ALA A 422 13.52 3.78 24.92
C ALA A 422 14.57 4.41 23.97
N VAL A 423 15.81 4.58 24.44
CA VAL A 423 16.90 5.23 23.67
C VAL A 423 17.17 4.55 22.33
N PRO A 424 17.29 3.19 22.23
CA PRO A 424 17.55 2.53 20.94
C PRO A 424 16.47 2.79 19.91
N MET A 425 15.20 2.80 20.32
CA MET A 425 14.09 3.14 19.43
C MET A 425 14.26 4.56 18.86
N ALA A 426 14.52 5.53 19.71
CA ALA A 426 14.69 6.93 19.30
C ALA A 426 15.93 7.12 18.41
N VAL A 427 17.05 6.47 18.73
CA VAL A 427 18.29 6.51 17.93
C VAL A 427 18.06 5.91 16.54
N VAL A 428 17.44 4.72 16.45
CA VAL A 428 17.18 4.08 15.15
C VAL A 428 16.21 4.92 14.31
N GLN A 429 15.17 5.50 14.93
CA GLN A 429 14.23 6.39 14.23
C GLN A 429 14.95 7.63 13.69
N LEU A 430 15.76 8.30 14.53
CA LEU A 430 16.50 9.49 14.13
C LEU A 430 17.54 9.17 13.05
N ALA A 431 18.32 8.10 13.21
CA ALA A 431 19.30 7.67 12.21
C ALA A 431 18.61 7.35 10.87
N ALA A 432 17.51 6.60 10.89
CA ALA A 432 16.78 6.24 9.69
C ALA A 432 16.25 7.49 8.95
N VAL A 433 15.62 8.43 9.66
CA VAL A 433 15.12 9.64 9.00
C VAL A 433 16.23 10.55 8.48
N LEU A 434 17.37 10.65 9.18
CA LEU A 434 18.51 11.39 8.68
C LEU A 434 19.09 10.78 7.41
N VAL A 435 19.17 9.46 7.33
CA VAL A 435 19.55 8.74 6.10
C VAL A 435 18.52 8.97 4.99
N ALA A 436 17.21 8.95 5.31
CA ALA A 436 16.16 9.28 4.34
C ALA A 436 16.33 10.69 3.78
N ILE A 437 16.61 11.69 4.63
CA ILE A 437 16.91 13.07 4.23
C ILE A 437 18.16 13.12 3.37
N ALA A 438 19.23 12.41 3.73
CA ALA A 438 20.46 12.37 2.96
C ALA A 438 20.24 11.85 1.53
N PHE A 439 19.45 10.79 1.35
CA PHE A 439 19.07 10.29 0.02
C PHE A 439 18.18 11.25 -0.74
N PHE A 440 17.18 11.85 -0.07
CA PHE A 440 16.31 12.84 -0.68
C PHE A 440 17.08 14.07 -1.17
N VAL A 441 17.95 14.63 -0.33
CA VAL A 441 18.78 15.79 -0.66
C VAL A 441 19.88 15.44 -1.69
N GLY A 442 20.60 14.33 -1.47
CA GLY A 442 21.77 13.96 -2.26
C GLY A 442 21.44 13.40 -3.64
N LEU A 443 20.43 12.52 -3.74
CA LEU A 443 20.10 11.86 -5.00
C LEU A 443 18.95 12.54 -5.76
N CYS A 444 17.89 12.98 -5.10
CA CYS A 444 16.74 13.56 -5.77
C CYS A 444 16.97 15.04 -6.17
N ARG A 445 17.77 15.79 -5.40
CA ARG A 445 18.10 17.22 -5.63
C ARG A 445 16.82 18.04 -5.94
N PRO A 446 15.83 18.11 -5.04
CA PRO A 446 14.50 18.65 -5.30
C PRO A 446 14.50 20.11 -5.76
N TRP A 447 15.56 20.89 -5.47
CA TRP A 447 15.75 22.27 -5.90
C TRP A 447 16.22 22.42 -7.36
N GLN A 448 16.73 21.34 -8.00
CA GLN A 448 17.15 21.35 -9.42
C GLN A 448 16.06 20.83 -10.34
N THR A 449 15.16 20.00 -9.84
CA THR A 449 14.00 19.48 -10.57
C THR A 449 12.78 20.34 -10.25
N GLY A 450 12.74 21.58 -10.75
CA GLY A 450 11.58 22.45 -10.62
C GLY A 450 10.37 21.83 -11.32
N HIS A 451 9.65 20.94 -10.66
CA HIS A 451 8.30 20.59 -11.04
C HIS A 451 7.39 21.77 -10.68
N THR A 452 7.36 22.76 -11.55
CA THR A 452 6.37 23.83 -11.51
C THR A 452 4.99 23.20 -11.65
N VAL A 453 4.09 23.57 -10.77
CA VAL A 453 2.66 23.23 -10.79
C VAL A 453 1.97 23.78 -12.06
N ASP A 454 2.66 24.62 -12.80
CA ASP A 454 2.18 25.20 -14.05
C ASP A 454 2.45 24.25 -15.22
N GLY A 455 1.39 23.57 -15.66
CA GLY A 455 1.32 22.85 -16.94
C GLY A 455 1.38 23.79 -18.17
N LYS A 456 2.16 24.85 -18.12
CA LYS A 456 2.54 25.64 -19.30
C LYS A 456 3.90 25.17 -19.77
N ALA A 457 3.86 24.34 -20.81
CA ALA A 457 5.02 24.11 -21.66
C ALA A 457 5.60 25.48 -22.06
N ALA A 458 6.84 25.75 -21.64
CA ALA A 458 7.61 26.80 -22.27
C ALA A 458 7.88 26.32 -23.69
N GLY A 459 7.03 26.75 -24.61
CA GLY A 459 7.30 26.72 -26.04
C GLY A 459 8.25 27.86 -26.36
N SER A 460 9.39 27.52 -26.89
CA SER A 460 10.17 28.30 -27.87
C SER A 460 11.13 27.34 -28.57
#